data_edfaad09af5f461ae203730f24b30bdc
#
_entry.id   edfaad09af5f461ae203730f24b30bdc
#
_cell.length_a   1.000
_cell.length_b   1.000
_cell.length_c   1.000
_cell.angle_alpha   90.00
_cell.angle_beta   90.00
_cell.angle_gamma   90.00
#
_symmetry.space_group_name_H-M   'P 1'
#
loop_
_entity.id
_entity.type
_entity.pdbx_description
1 polymer ?
#
loop_
_entity_poly.entity_id
_entity_poly.type
_entity_poly.pdbx_seq_one_letter_code
_entity_poly.pdbx_strand_id
1 'polypeptide(L)'
;MEKASGKPLLQFLSEKVFVPLEMKSVANIDQEKLPETDPTGYLRYALGPLRPAPKVGKGWLFAAGELAMLAQDLAKWDISIIDQKVMKSSSYAELEREGLLKNGLATGYGLGVKLENAAGHRQISHSGEVSGFTAQNIVLPDDRVAVAVLTNQDAARAADQIANGIAPLLVASNDPATPAKQEQARKIFQGLQHGSIDHSLFTDNANAYFGEQALKDFAAGLGPLKAPQEFVQVRQDLRGGMTLRVYRVKFAQKTLRAWTYEMPDGKLEQYQIAPED
;
A
#
# COMPACT_ATOMS: atom_id res chain seq x y z
N MET A 1 24.90 -13.56 0.66
CA MET A 1 25.15 -13.42 2.11
C MET A 1 26.08 -14.54 2.62
N GLU A 2 25.72 -15.79 2.44
CA GLU A 2 26.50 -16.95 2.93
C GLU A 2 27.95 -16.96 2.43
N LYS A 3 28.18 -16.74 1.12
CA LYS A 3 29.55 -16.64 0.56
C LYS A 3 30.39 -15.52 1.18
N ALA A 4 29.76 -14.41 1.55
CA ALA A 4 30.47 -13.26 2.11
C ALA A 4 30.71 -13.38 3.63
N SER A 5 29.82 -14.04 4.34
CA SER A 5 29.89 -14.18 5.81
C SER A 5 30.56 -15.48 6.26
N GLY A 6 30.62 -16.49 5.40
CA GLY A 6 31.02 -17.85 5.74
C GLY A 6 30.04 -18.58 6.67
N LYS A 7 28.80 -18.06 6.84
CA LYS A 7 27.78 -18.59 7.74
C LYS A 7 26.49 -18.90 6.99
N PRO A 8 25.72 -19.91 7.43
CA PRO A 8 24.36 -20.11 6.95
C PRO A 8 23.51 -18.84 7.14
N LEU A 9 22.60 -18.60 6.20
CA LEU A 9 21.79 -17.37 6.16
C LEU A 9 21.09 -17.08 7.49
N LEU A 10 20.39 -18.05 8.04
CA LEU A 10 19.65 -17.87 9.29
C LEU A 10 20.53 -17.64 10.50
N GLN A 11 21.68 -18.32 10.58
CA GLN A 11 22.64 -18.05 11.64
C GLN A 11 23.13 -16.60 11.55
N PHE A 12 23.46 -16.13 10.35
CA PHE A 12 23.88 -14.75 10.15
C PHE A 12 22.78 -13.75 10.52
N LEU A 13 21.54 -13.98 10.11
CA LEU A 13 20.40 -13.12 10.45
C LEU A 13 20.11 -13.14 11.95
N SER A 14 20.18 -14.31 12.58
CA SER A 14 20.01 -14.43 14.04
C SER A 14 21.02 -13.57 14.79
N GLU A 15 22.31 -13.71 14.46
CA GLU A 15 23.39 -12.99 15.13
C GLU A 15 23.36 -11.46 14.86
N LYS A 16 22.98 -11.04 13.65
CA LYS A 16 23.09 -9.65 13.22
C LYS A 16 21.79 -8.86 13.30
N VAL A 17 20.66 -9.54 13.32
CA VAL A 17 19.33 -8.91 13.28
C VAL A 17 18.46 -9.38 14.44
N PHE A 18 18.13 -10.69 14.51
CA PHE A 18 17.07 -11.15 15.41
C PHE A 18 17.45 -11.00 16.88
N VAL A 19 18.65 -11.45 17.27
CA VAL A 19 19.10 -11.32 18.66
C VAL A 19 19.31 -9.86 19.07
N PRO A 20 20.00 -9.01 18.31
CA PRO A 20 20.15 -7.59 18.65
C PRO A 20 18.83 -6.82 18.75
N LEU A 21 17.80 -7.23 18.00
CA LEU A 21 16.47 -6.60 18.02
C LEU A 21 15.49 -7.31 18.97
N GLU A 22 15.93 -8.34 19.68
CA GLU A 22 15.08 -9.14 20.56
C GLU A 22 13.86 -9.75 19.85
N MET A 23 14.01 -10.14 18.59
CA MET A 23 12.99 -10.83 17.79
C MET A 23 13.02 -12.32 18.16
N LYS A 24 12.16 -12.72 19.10
CA LYS A 24 12.21 -14.06 19.73
C LYS A 24 11.32 -15.10 19.07
N SER A 25 10.39 -14.67 18.21
CA SER A 25 9.41 -15.56 17.59
C SER A 25 9.77 -15.94 16.14
N VAL A 26 10.95 -15.55 15.66
CA VAL A 26 11.35 -15.83 14.28
C VAL A 26 11.69 -17.31 14.13
N ALA A 27 10.99 -17.97 13.21
CA ALA A 27 11.22 -19.37 12.82
C ALA A 27 11.38 -19.48 11.30
N ASN A 28 12.10 -20.51 10.86
CA ASN A 28 12.23 -20.85 9.45
C ASN A 28 11.28 -22.00 9.11
N ILE A 29 10.25 -21.72 8.35
CA ILE A 29 9.23 -22.72 7.99
C ILE A 29 9.73 -23.80 7.03
N ASP A 30 10.87 -23.58 6.36
CA ASP A 30 11.50 -24.58 5.52
C ASP A 30 12.32 -25.62 6.34
N GLN A 31 12.73 -25.28 7.55
CA GLN A 31 13.63 -26.10 8.38
C GLN A 31 12.98 -26.57 9.68
N GLU A 32 12.05 -25.81 10.21
CA GLU A 32 11.45 -26.04 11.51
C GLU A 32 9.99 -26.46 11.39
N LYS A 33 9.57 -27.39 12.26
CA LYS A 33 8.14 -27.66 12.44
C LYS A 33 7.60 -26.57 13.39
N LEU A 34 6.70 -25.75 12.88
CA LEU A 34 6.02 -24.77 13.73
C LEU A 34 5.20 -25.47 14.83
N PRO A 35 5.07 -24.84 16.02
CA PRO A 35 4.24 -25.35 17.09
C PRO A 35 2.80 -25.59 16.67
N GLU A 36 2.08 -26.52 17.31
CA GLU A 36 0.65 -26.76 17.03
C GLU A 36 -0.24 -25.56 17.40
N THR A 37 0.27 -24.64 18.22
CA THR A 37 -0.38 -23.38 18.60
C THR A 37 -0.30 -22.31 17.51
N ASP A 38 0.50 -22.52 16.46
CA ASP A 38 0.60 -21.56 15.37
C ASP A 38 -0.68 -21.54 14.54
N PRO A 39 -1.04 -20.37 13.97
CA PRO A 39 -2.24 -20.25 13.18
C PRO A 39 -2.21 -21.15 11.96
N THR A 40 -3.31 -21.85 11.72
CA THR A 40 -3.50 -22.56 10.45
C THR A 40 -3.72 -21.55 9.34
N GLY A 41 -2.96 -21.68 8.24
CA GLY A 41 -3.18 -20.91 7.03
C GLY A 41 -4.36 -21.43 6.22
N TYR A 42 -5.09 -20.54 5.57
CA TYR A 42 -6.28 -20.87 4.79
C TYR A 42 -6.19 -20.36 3.36
N LEU A 43 -6.80 -21.08 2.44
CA LEU A 43 -7.01 -20.66 1.07
C LEU A 43 -8.48 -20.86 0.66
N ARG A 44 -8.83 -20.25 -0.46
CA ARG A 44 -10.16 -20.41 -1.07
C ARG A 44 -9.99 -20.68 -2.56
N TYR A 45 -10.65 -21.70 -3.06
CA TYR A 45 -10.75 -21.93 -4.50
C TYR A 45 -11.96 -21.17 -5.06
N ALA A 46 -11.73 -20.14 -5.85
CA ALA A 46 -12.75 -19.24 -6.38
C ALA A 46 -13.70 -18.71 -5.28
N LEU A 47 -14.98 -18.98 -5.37
CA LEU A 47 -16.00 -18.58 -4.41
C LEU A 47 -16.36 -19.69 -3.41
N GLY A 48 -15.58 -20.77 -3.36
CA GLY A 48 -15.81 -21.89 -2.44
C GLY A 48 -15.53 -21.54 -0.99
N PRO A 49 -15.71 -22.51 -0.06
CA PRO A 49 -15.41 -22.30 1.35
C PRO A 49 -13.91 -22.20 1.61
N LEU A 50 -13.54 -21.56 2.70
CA LEU A 50 -12.18 -21.59 3.22
C LEU A 50 -11.76 -23.02 3.56
N ARG A 51 -10.51 -23.36 3.22
CA ARG A 51 -9.91 -24.66 3.51
C ARG A 51 -8.49 -24.46 4.03
N PRO A 52 -7.99 -25.34 4.91
CA PRO A 52 -6.57 -25.32 5.27
C PRO A 52 -5.69 -25.35 4.03
N ALA A 53 -4.73 -24.45 3.98
CA ALA A 53 -3.79 -24.37 2.88
C ALA A 53 -2.79 -25.54 2.90
N PRO A 54 -2.41 -26.09 1.75
CA PRO A 54 -1.35 -27.09 1.69
C PRO A 54 -0.02 -26.46 2.11
N LYS A 55 0.83 -27.24 2.76
CA LYS A 55 2.19 -26.80 3.07
C LYS A 55 3.00 -26.65 1.79
N VAL A 56 3.79 -25.59 1.72
CA VAL A 56 4.78 -25.45 0.64
C VAL A 56 5.88 -26.49 0.76
N GLY A 57 6.47 -26.87 -0.37
CA GLY A 57 7.59 -27.79 -0.40
C GLY A 57 8.83 -27.21 0.28
N LYS A 58 9.61 -28.06 0.94
CA LYS A 58 10.85 -27.68 1.61
C LYS A 58 11.81 -26.97 0.65
N GLY A 59 12.35 -25.82 1.04
CA GLY A 59 13.27 -25.02 0.24
C GLY A 59 12.60 -24.16 -0.84
N TRP A 60 11.26 -24.23 -0.99
CA TRP A 60 10.55 -23.47 -2.00
C TRP A 60 10.59 -21.97 -1.75
N LEU A 61 10.53 -21.56 -0.48
CA LEU A 61 10.50 -20.15 -0.05
C LEU A 61 11.86 -19.60 0.33
N PHE A 62 12.93 -20.37 0.18
CA PHE A 62 14.28 -19.98 0.59
C PHE A 62 14.65 -18.54 0.20
N ALA A 63 15.07 -17.75 1.19
CA ALA A 63 15.45 -16.33 1.09
C ALA A 63 14.35 -15.37 0.56
N ALA A 64 13.22 -15.88 0.09
CA ALA A 64 12.13 -15.07 -0.43
C ALA A 64 10.96 -14.91 0.56
N GLY A 65 10.66 -15.95 1.39
CA GLY A 65 9.49 -15.90 2.25
C GLY A 65 9.44 -16.99 3.32
N GLU A 66 10.58 -17.54 3.71
CA GLU A 66 10.68 -18.68 4.65
C GLU A 66 10.51 -18.28 6.13
N LEU A 67 10.48 -16.99 6.46
CA LEU A 67 10.42 -16.55 7.84
C LEU A 67 8.98 -16.43 8.34
N ALA A 68 8.65 -17.11 9.42
CA ALA A 68 7.45 -16.91 10.21
C ALA A 68 7.78 -16.16 11.49
N MET A 69 6.90 -15.23 11.90
CA MET A 69 7.09 -14.47 13.14
C MET A 69 5.78 -13.84 13.60
N LEU A 70 5.77 -13.36 14.83
CA LEU A 70 4.70 -12.50 15.34
C LEU A 70 4.81 -11.10 14.75
N ALA A 71 3.68 -10.43 14.55
CA ALA A 71 3.65 -9.04 14.08
C ALA A 71 4.47 -8.09 14.97
N GLN A 72 4.56 -8.37 16.27
CA GLN A 72 5.42 -7.62 17.21
C GLN A 72 6.91 -7.69 16.86
N ASP A 73 7.40 -8.83 16.40
CA ASP A 73 8.81 -8.95 16.00
C ASP A 73 9.07 -8.27 14.66
N LEU A 74 8.12 -8.34 13.72
CA LEU A 74 8.18 -7.55 12.50
C LEU A 74 8.21 -6.04 12.81
N ALA A 75 7.39 -5.56 13.76
CA ALA A 75 7.42 -4.17 14.19
C ALA A 75 8.76 -3.76 14.84
N LYS A 76 9.48 -4.66 15.51
CA LYS A 76 10.85 -4.37 16.01
C LYS A 76 11.85 -4.17 14.86
N TRP A 77 11.71 -4.96 13.80
CA TRP A 77 12.46 -4.73 12.56
C TRP A 77 12.16 -3.35 11.97
N ASP A 78 10.89 -2.96 11.88
CA ASP A 78 10.48 -1.66 11.36
C ASP A 78 11.02 -0.50 12.19
N ILE A 79 10.94 -0.61 13.52
CA ILE A 79 11.54 0.37 14.44
C ILE A 79 13.07 0.44 14.21
N SER A 80 13.71 -0.68 13.89
CA SER A 80 15.15 -0.68 13.60
C SER A 80 15.49 0.03 12.29
N ILE A 81 14.60 0.02 11.31
CA ILE A 81 14.73 0.83 10.08
C ILE A 81 14.64 2.31 10.42
N ILE A 82 13.62 2.70 11.17
CA ILE A 82 13.42 4.09 11.63
C ILE A 82 14.63 4.61 12.41
N ASP A 83 15.15 3.80 13.31
CA ASP A 83 16.27 4.15 14.22
C ASP A 83 17.65 3.85 13.63
N GLN A 84 17.73 3.23 12.45
CA GLN A 84 18.95 2.80 11.78
C GLN A 84 19.89 1.96 12.69
N LYS A 85 19.31 0.97 13.41
CA LYS A 85 20.03 0.26 14.50
C LYS A 85 20.98 -0.85 14.05
N VAL A 86 20.66 -1.62 13.00
CA VAL A 86 21.38 -2.87 12.68
C VAL A 86 22.34 -2.76 11.50
N MET A 87 22.27 -1.68 10.75
CA MET A 87 23.16 -1.41 9.61
C MET A 87 23.74 0.01 9.72
N LYS A 88 24.76 0.28 8.92
CA LYS A 88 25.29 1.65 8.77
C LYS A 88 24.26 2.52 8.04
N SER A 89 24.21 3.82 8.32
CA SER A 89 23.31 4.75 7.63
C SER A 89 23.45 4.72 6.11
N SER A 90 24.68 4.52 5.60
CA SER A 90 24.93 4.33 4.17
C SER A 90 24.25 3.08 3.59
N SER A 91 24.08 2.02 4.38
CA SER A 91 23.39 0.80 3.96
C SER A 91 21.87 0.97 3.95
N TYR A 92 21.32 1.76 4.87
CA TYR A 92 19.91 2.16 4.80
C TYR A 92 19.63 3.05 3.59
N ALA A 93 20.55 4.00 3.28
CA ALA A 93 20.45 4.81 2.06
C ALA A 93 20.49 3.94 0.78
N GLU A 94 21.32 2.87 0.75
CA GLU A 94 21.33 1.92 -0.36
C GLU A 94 20.04 1.07 -0.43
N LEU A 95 19.50 0.64 0.72
CA LEU A 95 18.24 -0.11 0.78
C LEU A 95 17.09 0.70 0.17
N GLU A 96 17.09 2.01 0.42
CA GLU A 96 16.08 2.96 -0.06
C GLU A 96 16.45 3.61 -1.41
N ARG A 97 17.55 3.22 -2.02
CA ARG A 97 17.89 3.73 -3.34
C ARG A 97 17.08 3.03 -4.42
N GLU A 98 16.28 3.81 -5.12
CA GLU A 98 15.41 3.35 -6.19
C GLU A 98 16.20 2.82 -7.39
N GLY A 99 15.78 1.66 -7.89
CA GLY A 99 16.30 1.13 -9.15
C GLY A 99 15.81 1.95 -10.33
N LEU A 100 16.69 2.12 -11.34
CA LEU A 100 16.34 2.82 -12.57
C LEU A 100 16.22 1.82 -13.72
N LEU A 101 15.22 2.02 -14.57
CA LEU A 101 15.09 1.32 -15.85
C LEU A 101 16.12 1.89 -16.87
N LYS A 102 16.36 1.17 -17.96
CA LYS A 102 17.28 1.60 -19.02
C LYS A 102 16.93 2.96 -19.64
N ASN A 103 15.67 3.33 -19.61
CA ASN A 103 15.16 4.63 -20.09
C ASN A 103 15.24 5.75 -19.04
N GLY A 104 15.87 5.50 -17.88
CA GLY A 104 16.02 6.45 -16.79
C GLY A 104 14.80 6.59 -15.87
N LEU A 105 13.69 5.87 -16.14
CA LEU A 105 12.53 5.90 -15.25
C LEU A 105 12.81 5.13 -13.97
N ALA A 106 12.40 5.69 -12.86
CA ALA A 106 12.45 5.10 -11.55
C ALA A 106 11.44 3.95 -11.39
N THR A 107 11.82 2.90 -10.67
CA THR A 107 10.98 1.71 -10.50
C THR A 107 10.03 1.77 -9.29
N GLY A 108 10.22 2.70 -8.37
CA GLY A 108 9.54 2.70 -7.08
C GLY A 108 9.99 1.56 -6.16
N TYR A 109 11.16 0.94 -6.43
CA TYR A 109 11.61 -0.22 -5.71
C TYR A 109 13.10 -0.16 -5.40
N GLY A 110 13.45 -0.34 -4.13
CA GLY A 110 14.82 -0.40 -3.63
C GLY A 110 15.32 -1.83 -3.46
N LEU A 111 16.12 -2.09 -2.44
CA LEU A 111 16.64 -3.42 -2.14
C LEU A 111 15.63 -4.20 -1.27
N GLY A 112 14.62 -4.80 -1.92
CA GLY A 112 13.59 -5.61 -1.26
C GLY A 112 12.47 -4.78 -0.61
N VAL A 113 12.33 -3.51 -0.95
CA VAL A 113 11.27 -2.63 -0.45
C VAL A 113 10.67 -1.78 -1.56
N LYS A 114 9.38 -1.52 -1.49
CA LYS A 114 8.71 -0.49 -2.28
C LYS A 114 8.97 0.86 -1.65
N LEU A 115 9.15 1.87 -2.49
CA LEU A 115 9.38 3.25 -2.12
C LEU A 115 8.25 4.09 -2.68
N GLU A 116 7.47 4.68 -1.81
CA GLU A 116 6.24 5.40 -2.16
C GLU A 116 6.18 6.73 -1.40
N ASN A 117 5.34 7.63 -1.89
CA ASN A 117 4.93 8.81 -1.15
C ASN A 117 3.41 8.71 -0.93
N ALA A 118 3.00 8.50 0.30
CA ALA A 118 1.60 8.35 0.69
C ALA A 118 1.12 9.63 1.38
N ALA A 119 0.31 10.44 0.69
CA ALA A 119 -0.25 11.70 1.20
C ALA A 119 0.81 12.70 1.73
N GLY A 120 1.98 12.76 1.08
CA GLY A 120 3.09 13.63 1.48
C GLY A 120 4.09 12.99 2.46
N HIS A 121 3.86 11.74 2.87
CA HIS A 121 4.75 10.98 3.76
C HIS A 121 5.60 10.01 2.95
N ARG A 122 6.91 10.00 3.21
CA ARG A 122 7.80 8.97 2.69
C ARG A 122 7.42 7.62 3.27
N GLN A 123 7.15 6.66 2.41
CA GLN A 123 6.72 5.32 2.78
C GLN A 123 7.66 4.26 2.24
N ILE A 124 8.07 3.36 3.10
CA ILE A 124 8.77 2.12 2.78
C ILE A 124 7.78 1.00 3.07
N SER A 125 7.56 0.11 2.11
CA SER A 125 6.59 -0.97 2.31
C SER A 125 7.02 -2.26 1.63
N HIS A 126 6.47 -3.38 2.07
CA HIS A 126 6.50 -4.64 1.34
C HIS A 126 5.27 -5.48 1.69
N SER A 127 4.76 -6.20 0.71
CA SER A 127 3.71 -7.20 0.90
C SER A 127 4.29 -8.61 0.85
N GLY A 128 3.61 -9.56 1.46
CA GLY A 128 3.96 -10.97 1.38
C GLY A 128 2.72 -11.82 1.15
N GLU A 129 2.88 -12.87 0.35
CA GLU A 129 1.88 -13.91 0.16
C GLU A 129 2.56 -15.26 0.03
N VAL A 130 2.20 -16.16 0.91
CA VAL A 130 2.63 -17.56 0.90
C VAL A 130 1.41 -18.44 1.15
N SER A 131 1.53 -19.75 0.93
CA SER A 131 0.38 -20.67 1.08
C SER A 131 -0.33 -20.49 2.42
N GLY A 132 -1.53 -19.93 2.38
CA GLY A 132 -2.40 -19.72 3.53
C GLY A 132 -2.19 -18.41 4.31
N PHE A 133 -1.28 -17.52 3.88
CA PHE A 133 -0.98 -16.30 4.64
C PHE A 133 -0.74 -15.10 3.73
N THR A 134 -1.18 -13.94 4.16
CA THR A 134 -0.79 -12.65 3.57
C THR A 134 -0.24 -11.70 4.63
N ALA A 135 0.67 -10.84 4.21
CA ALA A 135 1.31 -9.84 5.04
C ALA A 135 1.37 -8.50 4.34
N GLN A 136 1.27 -7.42 5.10
CA GLN A 136 1.59 -6.08 4.65
C GLN A 136 2.37 -5.35 5.72
N ASN A 137 3.49 -4.77 5.31
CA ASN A 137 4.37 -3.98 6.16
C ASN A 137 4.48 -2.57 5.59
N ILE A 138 4.26 -1.54 6.43
CA ILE A 138 4.36 -0.12 6.08
C ILE A 138 5.21 0.56 7.14
N VAL A 139 6.24 1.27 6.71
CA VAL A 139 7.08 2.12 7.57
C VAL A 139 7.03 3.54 7.02
N LEU A 140 6.70 4.50 7.87
CA LEU A 140 6.74 5.94 7.61
C LEU A 140 7.89 6.53 8.46
N PRO A 141 9.14 6.51 7.95
CA PRO A 141 10.32 6.77 8.78
C PRO A 141 10.35 8.18 9.36
N ASP A 142 9.91 9.18 8.57
CA ASP A 142 9.93 10.59 8.96
C ASP A 142 8.89 10.90 10.05
N ASP A 143 7.80 10.14 10.08
CA ASP A 143 6.73 10.23 11.08
C ASP A 143 6.96 9.30 12.27
N ARG A 144 7.98 8.44 12.21
CA ARG A 144 8.30 7.41 13.20
C ARG A 144 7.14 6.44 13.46
N VAL A 145 6.45 6.05 12.40
CA VAL A 145 5.29 5.15 12.42
C VAL A 145 5.60 3.89 11.63
N ALA A 146 5.16 2.75 12.13
CA ALA A 146 5.14 1.50 11.40
C ALA A 146 3.82 0.75 11.62
N VAL A 147 3.38 0.02 10.60
CA VAL A 147 2.19 -0.83 10.65
C VAL A 147 2.54 -2.18 10.05
N ALA A 148 2.46 -3.23 10.85
CA ALA A 148 2.66 -4.61 10.45
C ALA A 148 1.35 -5.39 10.58
N VAL A 149 0.85 -5.93 9.49
CA VAL A 149 -0.39 -6.72 9.45
C VAL A 149 -0.08 -8.09 8.86
N LEU A 150 -0.38 -9.13 9.62
CA LEU A 150 -0.26 -10.53 9.23
C LEU A 150 -1.63 -11.17 9.29
N THR A 151 -2.03 -11.89 8.24
CA THR A 151 -3.30 -12.62 8.20
C THR A 151 -3.07 -14.07 7.76
N ASN A 152 -3.91 -14.98 8.22
CA ASN A 152 -3.82 -16.40 7.93
C ASN A 152 -4.78 -16.85 6.81
N GLN A 153 -4.90 -16.03 5.77
CA GLN A 153 -5.62 -16.34 4.54
C GLN A 153 -4.85 -15.79 3.35
N ASP A 154 -4.53 -16.64 2.35
CA ASP A 154 -3.99 -16.20 1.08
C ASP A 154 -5.10 -15.77 0.09
N ALA A 155 -4.70 -15.24 -1.07
CA ALA A 155 -5.57 -14.69 -2.09
C ALA A 155 -6.62 -13.70 -1.52
N ALA A 156 -6.25 -12.99 -0.45
CA ALA A 156 -7.10 -12.03 0.24
C ALA A 156 -6.38 -10.68 0.37
N ARG A 157 -7.13 -9.59 0.20
CA ARG A 157 -6.60 -8.24 0.34
C ARG A 157 -6.65 -7.70 1.77
N ALA A 158 -6.98 -8.54 2.75
CA ALA A 158 -7.21 -8.09 4.12
C ALA A 158 -5.99 -7.40 4.73
N ALA A 159 -4.79 -7.99 4.61
CA ALA A 159 -3.56 -7.40 5.14
C ALA A 159 -3.29 -6.02 4.51
N ASP A 160 -3.38 -5.91 3.18
CA ASP A 160 -3.23 -4.66 2.44
C ASP A 160 -4.26 -3.61 2.86
N GLN A 161 -5.54 -3.97 2.89
CA GLN A 161 -6.64 -3.05 3.23
C GLN A 161 -6.53 -2.54 4.67
N ILE A 162 -6.20 -3.41 5.62
CA ILE A 162 -6.05 -3.04 7.04
C ILE A 162 -4.85 -2.12 7.21
N ALA A 163 -3.68 -2.47 6.68
CA ALA A 163 -2.47 -1.66 6.84
C ALA A 163 -2.62 -0.28 6.20
N ASN A 164 -3.12 -0.21 4.96
CA ASN A 164 -3.36 1.05 4.25
C ASN A 164 -4.54 1.84 4.84
N GLY A 165 -5.44 1.21 5.58
CA GLY A 165 -6.50 1.89 6.32
C GLY A 165 -6.01 2.49 7.64
N ILE A 166 -5.05 1.84 8.31
CA ILE A 166 -4.50 2.28 9.60
C ILE A 166 -3.44 3.38 9.42
N ALA A 167 -2.49 3.21 8.50
CA ALA A 167 -1.35 4.11 8.37
C ALA A 167 -1.74 5.60 8.26
N PRO A 168 -2.73 6.01 7.44
CA PRO A 168 -3.16 7.41 7.37
C PRO A 168 -3.81 7.96 8.64
N LEU A 169 -4.30 7.09 9.54
CA LEU A 169 -4.90 7.53 10.80
C LEU A 169 -3.86 7.92 11.85
N LEU A 170 -2.61 7.48 11.64
CA LEU A 170 -1.51 7.70 12.58
C LEU A 170 -0.69 8.95 12.27
N VAL A 171 -0.90 9.57 11.11
CA VAL A 171 -0.14 10.74 10.65
C VAL A 171 -1.09 11.83 10.14
N ALA A 172 -0.66 13.08 10.27
CA ALA A 172 -1.37 14.20 9.66
C ALA A 172 -0.96 14.32 8.19
N SER A 173 -1.86 14.76 7.31
CA SER A 173 -1.49 15.02 5.92
C SER A 173 -0.44 16.13 5.84
N ASN A 174 0.70 15.86 5.24
CA ASN A 174 1.81 16.81 5.06
C ASN A 174 1.80 17.51 3.69
N ASP A 175 0.93 17.11 2.77
CA ASP A 175 0.80 17.78 1.48
C ASP A 175 -0.01 19.07 1.62
N PRO A 176 0.64 20.25 1.51
CA PRO A 176 -0.05 21.54 1.66
C PRO A 176 -1.08 21.78 0.57
N ALA A 177 -1.01 21.05 -0.56
CA ALA A 177 -2.00 21.14 -1.63
C ALA A 177 -3.27 20.31 -1.33
N THR A 178 -3.23 19.38 -0.39
CA THR A 178 -4.35 18.47 -0.11
C THR A 178 -5.69 19.18 0.10
N PRO A 179 -5.81 20.26 0.92
CA PRO A 179 -7.10 20.92 1.11
C PRO A 179 -7.66 21.54 -0.18
N ALA A 180 -6.80 22.19 -0.97
CA ALA A 180 -7.20 22.81 -2.23
C ALA A 180 -7.58 21.77 -3.28
N LYS A 181 -6.83 20.66 -3.37
CA LYS A 181 -7.09 19.56 -4.32
C LYS A 181 -8.32 18.76 -3.94
N GLN A 182 -8.56 18.55 -2.65
CA GLN A 182 -9.79 17.93 -2.17
C GLN A 182 -11.01 18.80 -2.49
N GLU A 183 -10.91 20.12 -2.30
CA GLU A 183 -11.99 21.03 -2.65
C GLU A 183 -12.21 21.10 -4.17
N GLN A 184 -11.16 21.09 -4.98
CA GLN A 184 -11.25 20.98 -6.43
C GLN A 184 -11.99 19.71 -6.83
N ALA A 185 -11.58 18.56 -6.30
CA ALA A 185 -12.22 17.27 -6.59
C ALA A 185 -13.69 17.23 -6.15
N ARG A 186 -14.02 17.84 -5.01
CA ARG A 186 -15.41 17.97 -4.55
C ARG A 186 -16.25 18.82 -5.48
N LYS A 187 -15.75 19.96 -5.95
CA LYS A 187 -16.45 20.82 -6.91
C LYS A 187 -16.71 20.11 -8.24
N ILE A 188 -15.74 19.35 -8.74
CA ILE A 188 -15.93 18.52 -9.93
C ILE A 188 -17.02 17.48 -9.68
N PHE A 189 -16.99 16.80 -8.54
CA PHE A 189 -18.03 15.82 -8.17
C PHE A 189 -19.44 16.46 -8.18
N GLN A 190 -19.58 17.62 -7.55
CA GLN A 190 -20.84 18.37 -7.52
C GLN A 190 -21.27 18.81 -8.92
N GLY A 191 -20.33 19.27 -9.75
CA GLY A 191 -20.61 19.58 -11.15
C GLY A 191 -21.16 18.38 -11.91
N LEU A 192 -20.53 17.20 -11.77
CA LEU A 192 -21.00 15.95 -12.38
C LEU A 192 -22.38 15.53 -11.89
N GLN A 193 -22.74 15.80 -10.62
CA GLN A 193 -24.10 15.58 -10.12
C GLN A 193 -25.16 16.44 -10.87
N HIS A 194 -24.75 17.56 -11.45
CA HIS A 194 -25.60 18.47 -12.22
C HIS A 194 -25.37 18.39 -13.75
N GLY A 195 -24.52 17.45 -14.19
CA GLY A 195 -24.21 17.26 -15.60
C GLY A 195 -23.31 18.33 -16.21
N SER A 196 -22.46 18.95 -15.41
CA SER A 196 -21.53 19.99 -15.85
C SER A 196 -20.15 19.84 -15.23
N ILE A 197 -19.10 20.30 -15.94
CA ILE A 197 -17.73 20.39 -15.43
C ILE A 197 -17.06 21.67 -15.93
N ASP A 198 -16.04 22.11 -15.26
CA ASP A 198 -15.10 23.11 -15.78
C ASP A 198 -14.03 22.42 -16.64
N HIS A 199 -14.19 22.47 -17.95
CA HIS A 199 -13.30 21.85 -18.93
C HIS A 199 -11.86 22.39 -18.87
N SER A 200 -11.62 23.58 -18.33
CA SER A 200 -10.28 24.16 -18.21
C SER A 200 -9.39 23.42 -17.23
N LEU A 201 -9.97 22.64 -16.29
CA LEU A 201 -9.27 21.84 -15.31
C LEU A 201 -8.67 20.55 -15.90
N PHE A 202 -9.05 20.18 -17.10
CA PHE A 202 -8.73 18.89 -17.69
C PHE A 202 -7.81 19.01 -18.90
N THR A 203 -7.07 17.93 -19.18
CA THR A 203 -6.35 17.79 -20.44
C THR A 203 -7.33 17.63 -21.61
N ASP A 204 -6.86 17.80 -22.84
CA ASP A 204 -7.69 17.57 -24.04
C ASP A 204 -8.18 16.11 -24.11
N ASN A 205 -7.33 15.16 -23.70
CA ASN A 205 -7.68 13.75 -23.66
C ASN A 205 -8.80 13.46 -22.64
N ALA A 206 -8.70 14.00 -21.44
CA ALA A 206 -9.75 13.86 -20.44
C ALA A 206 -11.05 14.56 -20.86
N ASN A 207 -10.95 15.72 -21.51
CA ASN A 207 -12.12 16.46 -22.02
C ASN A 207 -12.87 15.69 -23.10
N ALA A 208 -12.19 14.91 -23.94
CA ALA A 208 -12.86 14.05 -24.93
C ALA A 208 -13.75 12.97 -24.26
N TYR A 209 -13.43 12.56 -23.04
CA TYR A 209 -14.24 11.62 -22.27
C TYR A 209 -15.53 12.25 -21.73
N PHE A 210 -15.53 13.53 -21.38
CA PHE A 210 -16.68 14.24 -20.80
C PHE A 210 -17.61 14.83 -21.86
N GLY A 211 -18.03 14.01 -22.82
CA GLY A 211 -19.03 14.41 -23.80
C GLY A 211 -20.44 14.55 -23.20
N GLU A 212 -21.37 15.12 -23.98
CA GLU A 212 -22.74 15.42 -23.53
C GLU A 212 -23.46 14.21 -22.92
N GLN A 213 -23.32 13.01 -23.52
CA GLN A 213 -23.96 11.80 -23.01
C GLN A 213 -23.33 11.37 -21.67
N ALA A 214 -22.00 11.43 -21.53
CA ALA A 214 -21.31 11.09 -20.29
C ALA A 214 -21.79 12.00 -19.14
N LEU A 215 -21.90 13.32 -19.39
CA LEU A 215 -22.35 14.26 -18.37
C LEU A 215 -23.81 14.01 -17.96
N LYS A 216 -24.70 13.64 -18.91
CA LYS A 216 -26.07 13.22 -18.60
C LYS A 216 -26.11 11.96 -17.74
N ASP A 217 -25.28 10.98 -18.03
CA ASP A 217 -25.21 9.72 -17.28
C ASP A 217 -24.64 9.93 -15.86
N PHE A 218 -23.62 10.80 -15.71
CA PHE A 218 -23.14 11.21 -14.40
C PHE A 218 -24.25 11.90 -13.59
N ALA A 219 -24.98 12.84 -14.16
CA ALA A 219 -26.07 13.52 -13.47
C ALA A 219 -27.17 12.54 -13.04
N ALA A 220 -27.56 11.64 -13.93
CA ALA A 220 -28.59 10.62 -13.63
C ALA A 220 -28.14 9.66 -12.51
N GLY A 221 -26.86 9.26 -12.50
CA GLY A 221 -26.32 8.31 -11.51
C GLY A 221 -25.98 8.95 -10.17
N LEU A 222 -25.44 10.16 -10.17
CA LEU A 222 -24.92 10.82 -8.96
C LEU A 222 -25.91 11.84 -8.36
N GLY A 223 -26.75 12.48 -9.17
CA GLY A 223 -27.70 13.51 -8.71
C GLY A 223 -28.63 13.04 -7.59
N PRO A 224 -29.23 11.84 -7.68
CA PRO A 224 -30.11 11.30 -6.62
C PRO A 224 -29.43 11.10 -5.26
N LEU A 225 -28.09 11.03 -5.21
CA LEU A 225 -27.34 10.81 -3.98
C LEU A 225 -27.29 12.05 -3.07
N LYS A 226 -27.60 13.23 -3.59
CA LYS A 226 -27.54 14.52 -2.89
C LYS A 226 -26.12 14.85 -2.41
N ALA A 227 -25.98 15.70 -1.40
CA ALA A 227 -24.68 16.08 -0.85
C ALA A 227 -24.04 14.90 -0.07
N PRO A 228 -22.75 14.62 -0.28
CA PRO A 228 -22.07 13.63 0.53
C PRO A 228 -21.92 14.09 1.98
N GLN A 229 -21.99 13.15 2.91
CA GLN A 229 -21.72 13.37 4.34
C GLN A 229 -20.22 13.57 4.60
N GLU A 230 -19.39 12.93 3.78
CA GLU A 230 -17.93 12.99 3.87
C GLU A 230 -17.34 12.98 2.47
N PHE A 231 -16.32 13.81 2.23
CA PHE A 231 -15.49 13.80 1.03
C PHE A 231 -14.07 14.06 1.47
N VAL A 232 -13.26 12.99 1.58
CA VAL A 232 -11.90 13.08 2.14
C VAL A 232 -10.90 12.40 1.23
N GLN A 233 -9.70 12.97 1.09
CA GLN A 233 -8.57 12.31 0.47
C GLN A 233 -8.07 11.21 1.39
N VAL A 234 -7.97 9.99 0.87
CA VAL A 234 -7.52 8.80 1.62
C VAL A 234 -6.20 8.23 1.11
N ARG A 235 -5.76 8.67 -0.06
CA ARG A 235 -4.50 8.20 -0.65
C ARG A 235 -3.95 9.22 -1.64
N GLN A 236 -2.62 9.28 -1.71
CA GLN A 236 -1.87 10.02 -2.73
C GLN A 236 -0.61 9.25 -3.11
N ASP A 237 -0.38 9.09 -4.40
CA ASP A 237 0.81 8.44 -4.93
C ASP A 237 1.33 9.20 -6.16
N LEU A 238 2.63 9.08 -6.43
CA LEU A 238 3.20 9.44 -7.71
C LEU A 238 3.17 8.21 -8.62
N ARG A 239 2.52 8.30 -9.78
CA ARG A 239 2.38 7.19 -10.71
C ARG A 239 2.57 7.64 -12.16
N GLY A 240 3.63 7.17 -12.80
CA GLY A 240 3.92 7.50 -14.20
C GLY A 240 4.13 8.98 -14.46
N GLY A 241 4.69 9.73 -13.50
CA GLY A 241 4.87 11.17 -13.59
C GLY A 241 3.63 12.00 -13.25
N MET A 242 2.50 11.35 -12.96
CA MET A 242 1.26 11.99 -12.53
C MET A 242 1.03 11.79 -11.03
N THR A 243 0.34 12.72 -10.38
CA THR A 243 -0.11 12.55 -9.00
C THR A 243 -1.50 11.89 -9.00
N LEU A 244 -1.56 10.66 -8.50
CA LEU A 244 -2.81 9.99 -8.17
C LEU A 244 -3.30 10.48 -6.82
N ARG A 245 -4.57 10.94 -6.75
CA ARG A 245 -5.28 11.18 -5.48
C ARG A 245 -6.55 10.37 -5.45
N VAL A 246 -6.81 9.70 -4.32
CA VAL A 246 -8.02 8.90 -4.11
C VAL A 246 -8.83 9.52 -2.99
N TYR A 247 -10.11 9.66 -3.22
CA TYR A 247 -11.06 10.26 -2.28
C TYR A 247 -12.13 9.25 -1.91
N ARG A 248 -12.47 9.17 -0.62
CA ARG A 248 -13.66 8.48 -0.13
C ARG A 248 -14.81 9.47 -0.08
N VAL A 249 -15.94 9.10 -0.69
CA VAL A 249 -17.14 9.93 -0.79
C VAL A 249 -18.29 9.16 -0.13
N LYS A 250 -18.64 9.52 1.10
CA LYS A 250 -19.62 8.80 1.91
C LYS A 250 -21.00 9.47 1.81
N PHE A 251 -22.00 8.67 1.50
CA PHE A 251 -23.42 9.02 1.54
C PHE A 251 -24.15 8.20 2.62
N ALA A 252 -25.38 8.54 2.90
CA ALA A 252 -26.18 7.83 3.90
C ALA A 252 -26.37 6.33 3.61
N GLN A 253 -26.42 5.96 2.32
CA GLN A 253 -26.74 4.59 1.89
C GLN A 253 -25.57 3.85 1.24
N LYS A 254 -24.52 4.55 0.82
CA LYS A 254 -23.36 3.94 0.14
C LYS A 254 -22.14 4.83 0.24
N THR A 255 -20.99 4.20 0.02
CA THR A 255 -19.72 4.90 -0.16
C THR A 255 -19.25 4.74 -1.60
N LEU A 256 -18.72 5.81 -2.17
CA LEU A 256 -18.05 5.78 -3.46
C LEU A 256 -16.59 6.12 -3.28
N ARG A 257 -15.78 5.65 -4.22
CA ARG A 257 -14.40 6.06 -4.39
C ARG A 257 -14.31 6.94 -5.62
N ALA A 258 -13.75 8.14 -5.47
CA ALA A 258 -13.36 8.99 -6.60
C ALA A 258 -11.84 9.05 -6.66
N TRP A 259 -11.26 9.17 -7.86
CA TRP A 259 -9.82 9.38 -7.99
C TRP A 259 -9.47 10.26 -9.17
N THR A 260 -8.36 10.95 -9.04
CA THR A 260 -7.80 11.84 -10.05
C THR A 260 -6.39 11.42 -10.41
N TYR A 261 -6.01 11.61 -11.67
CA TYR A 261 -4.62 11.67 -12.09
C TYR A 261 -4.32 13.09 -12.53
N GLU A 262 -3.42 13.75 -11.82
CA GLU A 262 -3.02 15.14 -12.08
C GLU A 262 -1.65 15.17 -12.76
N MET A 263 -1.58 15.85 -13.89
CA MET A 263 -0.35 16.10 -14.64
C MET A 263 0.54 17.10 -13.90
N PRO A 264 1.85 17.18 -14.21
CA PRO A 264 2.77 18.17 -13.61
C PRO A 264 2.36 19.62 -13.81
N ASP A 265 1.59 19.94 -14.85
CA ASP A 265 1.05 21.28 -15.12
C ASP A 265 -0.23 21.60 -14.32
N GLY A 266 -0.69 20.66 -13.50
CA GLY A 266 -1.88 20.79 -12.65
C GLY A 266 -3.21 20.42 -13.32
N LYS A 267 -3.22 20.07 -14.60
CA LYS A 267 -4.42 19.59 -15.28
C LYS A 267 -4.71 18.13 -14.93
N LEU A 268 -5.97 17.79 -14.88
CA LEU A 268 -6.43 16.42 -14.63
C LEU A 268 -6.48 15.61 -15.92
N GLU A 269 -5.73 14.52 -15.96
CA GLU A 269 -5.80 13.52 -17.03
C GLU A 269 -6.97 12.56 -16.83
N GLN A 270 -7.39 12.35 -15.58
CA GLN A 270 -8.55 11.52 -15.26
C GLN A 270 -9.27 12.05 -14.02
N TYR A 271 -10.59 11.86 -14.05
CA TYR A 271 -11.47 11.91 -12.88
C TYR A 271 -12.46 10.75 -12.99
N GLN A 272 -12.37 9.80 -12.11
CA GLN A 272 -13.18 8.58 -12.15
C GLN A 272 -13.91 8.36 -10.84
N ILE A 273 -15.04 7.68 -10.88
CA ILE A 273 -15.89 7.37 -9.73
C ILE A 273 -16.33 5.91 -9.85
N ALA A 274 -16.25 5.17 -8.75
CA ALA A 274 -16.75 3.80 -8.64
C ALA A 274 -17.35 3.54 -7.25
N PRO A 275 -18.16 2.51 -7.07
CA PRO A 275 -18.52 2.02 -5.74
C PRO A 275 -17.26 1.65 -4.95
N GLU A 276 -17.29 1.87 -3.63
CA GLU A 276 -16.29 1.33 -2.71
C GLU A 276 -16.85 0.01 -2.16
N ASP A 277 -16.26 -1.13 -2.62
CA ASP A 277 -16.64 -2.48 -2.21
C ASP A 277 -16.11 -2.80 -0.80
#